data_ffe33740071fdbf4e07e578b7bcd36a8
#
_entry.id   ffe33740071fdbf4e07e578b7bcd36a8
#
_cell.length_a   1.000
_cell.length_b   1.000
_cell.length_c   1.000
_cell.angle_alpha   90.00
_cell.angle_beta   90.00
_cell.angle_gamma   90.00
#
_symmetry.space_group_name_H-M   'P 1'
#
loop_
_entity.id
_entity.type
_entity.pdbx_description
1 polymer ?
#
loop_
_entity_poly.entity_id
_entity_poly.type
_entity_poly.pdbx_seq_one_letter_code
_entity_poly.pdbx_strand_id
1 'polypeptide(L)'
;MTKICVKEIRKLDPEGEAPRFGAAYEAIELEVRPQDRPTNIEDILSCVRRKLHAIGPGDTLCGLTGTDLAQLEKTIRSTIAAQVNPDPSSFPEKLPHEEFVRWIARMPRAHPVEVFTTNYDILIETALEAERVAAFDGFVGCNRPFFSHDSLTRPESAPGTAWTRLWKIHGSINWRLDTVKGRQRVVRTDPHNEGEMILPSHYKYDESRKQPYSALLDRLTRVLERDDAILFVCGYSFSDDHINAIIFDALEAKRRPHVVALQYADPAEDSVLAERAARFLNLMALGPRAGHIGGRLGAWRLQEVRSAAQIEQAFQLDPAEEGEQPIGSGTLLLGDFARFAAFLGALTRPA
;
A
#
# COMPACT_ATOMS: atom_id res chain seq x y z
N MET A 1 -3.80 14.45 -0.74
CA MET A 1 -2.62 14.51 0.13
C MET A 1 -1.75 15.75 -0.18
N THR A 2 -1.09 15.84 -1.33
CA THR A 2 -0.16 16.92 -1.70
C THR A 2 -0.73 18.33 -1.47
N LYS A 3 -1.95 18.62 -1.96
CA LYS A 3 -2.61 19.94 -1.77
C LYS A 3 -2.79 20.33 -0.31
N ILE A 4 -3.06 19.37 0.57
CA ILE A 4 -3.25 19.61 2.00
C ILE A 4 -1.89 19.92 2.64
N CYS A 5 -0.84 19.15 2.32
CA CYS A 5 0.51 19.41 2.79
C CYS A 5 1.00 20.80 2.36
N VAL A 6 0.78 21.19 1.12
CA VAL A 6 1.14 22.56 0.63
C VAL A 6 0.46 23.64 1.46
N LYS A 7 -0.83 23.45 1.79
CA LYS A 7 -1.55 24.40 2.65
C LYS A 7 -0.95 24.52 4.03
N GLU A 8 -0.58 23.38 4.65
CA GLU A 8 0.04 23.38 5.99
C GLU A 8 1.47 23.94 5.96
N ILE A 9 2.25 23.66 4.92
CA ILE A 9 3.59 24.23 4.72
C ILE A 9 3.53 25.75 4.61
N ARG A 10 2.58 26.31 3.85
CA ARG A 10 2.44 27.77 3.72
C ARG A 10 2.08 28.48 5.03
N LYS A 11 1.52 27.78 6.01
CA LYS A 11 1.28 28.35 7.36
C LYS A 11 2.56 28.53 8.18
N LEU A 12 3.68 27.91 7.75
CA LEU A 12 4.98 28.10 8.39
C LEU A 12 5.62 29.44 8.01
N ASP A 13 5.17 30.05 6.92
CA ASP A 13 5.64 31.35 6.48
C ASP A 13 4.93 32.45 7.29
N PRO A 14 5.67 33.41 7.92
CA PRO A 14 5.08 34.52 8.65
C PRO A 14 4.24 35.43 7.72
N GLU A 15 3.13 35.94 8.23
CA GLU A 15 2.32 36.92 7.50
C GLU A 15 3.13 38.19 7.23
N GLY A 16 3.17 38.59 5.96
CA GLY A 16 3.85 39.83 5.53
C GLY A 16 5.33 39.68 5.19
N GLU A 17 5.91 38.48 5.32
CA GLU A 17 7.27 38.17 4.88
C GLU A 17 7.25 37.37 3.56
N ALA A 18 8.43 37.34 2.88
CA ALA A 18 8.59 36.49 1.70
C ALA A 18 8.45 35.00 2.07
N PRO A 19 7.67 34.19 1.32
CA PRO A 19 7.39 32.80 1.69
C PRO A 19 8.62 31.93 1.52
N ARG A 20 9.37 31.69 2.62
CA ARG A 20 10.59 30.88 2.61
C ARG A 20 10.30 29.39 2.50
N PHE A 21 9.35 28.88 3.26
CA PHE A 21 8.95 27.47 3.24
C PHE A 21 8.21 27.10 1.95
N GLY A 22 7.34 27.99 1.46
CA GLY A 22 6.66 27.82 0.18
C GLY A 22 7.65 27.81 -0.99
N ALA A 23 8.62 28.73 -1.02
CA ALA A 23 9.65 28.78 -2.05
C ALA A 23 10.59 27.55 -2.01
N ALA A 24 10.99 27.10 -0.80
CA ALA A 24 11.78 25.89 -0.64
C ALA A 24 11.01 24.64 -1.12
N TYR A 25 9.72 24.54 -0.80
CA TYR A 25 8.86 23.46 -1.30
C TYR A 25 8.85 23.44 -2.84
N GLU A 26 8.59 24.56 -3.48
CA GLU A 26 8.54 24.67 -4.95
C GLU A 26 9.89 24.32 -5.60
N ALA A 27 11.01 24.75 -5.01
CA ALA A 27 12.35 24.40 -5.47
C ALA A 27 12.62 22.88 -5.35
N ILE A 28 12.20 22.27 -4.25
CA ILE A 28 12.32 20.81 -4.03
C ILE A 28 11.40 20.04 -4.98
N GLU A 29 10.18 20.51 -5.21
CA GLU A 29 9.25 19.88 -6.16
C GLU A 29 9.82 19.85 -7.58
N LEU A 30 10.46 20.93 -8.02
CA LEU A 30 11.15 20.98 -9.32
C LEU A 30 12.33 20.00 -9.39
N GLU A 31 13.11 19.88 -8.30
CA GLU A 31 14.28 18.97 -8.23
C GLU A 31 13.88 17.50 -8.34
N VAL A 32 12.78 17.12 -7.68
CA VAL A 32 12.36 15.71 -7.60
C VAL A 32 11.34 15.29 -8.65
N ARG A 33 10.99 16.19 -9.56
CA ARG A 33 9.93 15.94 -10.55
C ARG A 33 10.25 14.73 -11.42
N PRO A 34 9.49 13.62 -11.30
CA PRO A 34 9.66 12.46 -12.15
C PRO A 34 9.31 12.79 -13.61
N GLN A 35 9.87 12.02 -14.55
CA GLN A 35 9.61 12.23 -15.98
C GLN A 35 8.27 11.62 -16.43
N ASP A 36 7.80 10.61 -15.72
CA ASP A 36 6.70 9.70 -16.11
C ASP A 36 5.41 9.87 -15.28
N ARG A 37 5.44 10.65 -14.21
CA ARG A 37 4.29 10.87 -13.32
C ARG A 37 4.35 12.22 -12.62
N PRO A 38 3.23 12.72 -12.08
CA PRO A 38 3.26 13.91 -11.23
C PRO A 38 4.02 13.63 -9.92
N THR A 39 4.69 14.66 -9.39
CA THR A 39 5.36 14.63 -8.10
C THR A 39 4.35 14.36 -6.98
N ASN A 40 4.64 13.41 -6.12
CA ASN A 40 3.85 13.17 -4.92
C ASN A 40 4.53 13.75 -3.67
N ILE A 41 3.81 13.82 -2.57
CA ILE A 41 4.32 14.39 -1.31
C ILE A 41 5.44 13.53 -0.69
N GLU A 42 5.48 12.26 -1.01
CA GLU A 42 6.50 11.32 -0.52
C GLU A 42 7.85 11.55 -1.20
N ASP A 43 7.84 11.92 -2.50
CA ASP A 43 9.06 12.34 -3.22
C ASP A 43 9.67 13.59 -2.57
N ILE A 44 8.81 14.56 -2.24
CA ILE A 44 9.20 15.81 -1.57
C ILE A 44 9.82 15.51 -0.20
N LEU A 45 9.12 14.74 0.63
CA LEU A 45 9.58 14.42 1.98
C LEU A 45 10.90 13.65 1.96
N SER A 46 11.08 12.76 1.00
CA SER A 46 12.33 12.03 0.80
C SER A 46 13.49 12.96 0.45
N CYS A 47 13.25 13.96 -0.39
CA CYS A 47 14.25 14.96 -0.72
C CYS A 47 14.58 15.85 0.49
N VAL A 48 13.54 16.28 1.25
CA VAL A 48 13.75 17.06 2.48
C VAL A 48 14.60 16.30 3.49
N ARG A 49 14.33 15.03 3.73
CA ARG A 49 15.13 14.16 4.63
C ARG A 49 16.57 14.03 4.17
N ARG A 50 16.79 13.81 2.89
CA ARG A 50 18.15 13.75 2.32
C ARG A 50 18.92 15.05 2.57
N LYS A 51 18.28 16.19 2.30
CA LYS A 51 18.87 17.51 2.52
C LYS A 51 19.17 17.74 4.00
N LEU A 52 18.25 17.35 4.88
CA LEU A 52 18.42 17.45 6.33
C LEU A 52 19.59 16.60 6.86
N HIS A 53 19.82 15.40 6.30
CA HIS A 53 20.96 14.56 6.66
C HIS A 53 22.31 15.09 6.14
N ALA A 54 22.28 15.96 5.13
CA ALA A 54 23.48 16.49 4.48
C ALA A 54 24.02 17.77 5.13
N ILE A 55 23.24 18.44 6.01
CA ILE A 55 23.58 19.75 6.58
C ILE A 55 23.45 19.78 8.10
N GLY A 56 24.23 20.67 8.74
CA GLY A 56 24.10 20.98 10.15
C GLY A 56 22.94 21.92 10.46
N PRO A 57 22.60 22.11 11.76
CA PRO A 57 21.44 22.94 12.17
C PRO A 57 21.51 24.40 11.69
N GLY A 58 22.71 24.96 11.59
CA GLY A 58 22.94 26.34 11.17
C GLY A 58 23.24 26.53 9.67
N ASP A 59 23.47 25.42 8.93
CA ASP A 59 23.73 25.50 7.50
C ASP A 59 22.46 25.82 6.74
N THR A 60 22.59 26.39 5.53
CA THR A 60 21.43 26.82 4.72
C THR A 60 21.39 26.05 3.40
N LEU A 61 20.24 25.47 3.08
CA LEU A 61 20.00 24.78 1.81
C LEU A 61 18.57 25.08 1.32
N CYS A 62 18.41 25.39 0.05
CA CYS A 62 17.13 25.84 -0.53
C CYS A 62 16.48 27.04 0.20
N GLY A 63 17.30 27.94 0.78
CA GLY A 63 16.83 29.11 1.53
C GLY A 63 16.33 28.83 2.95
N LEU A 64 16.44 27.59 3.43
CA LEU A 64 16.09 27.15 4.78
C LEU A 64 17.33 26.70 5.55
N THR A 65 17.35 26.97 6.86
CA THR A 65 18.36 26.40 7.77
C THR A 65 18.08 24.92 8.02
N GLY A 66 19.04 24.18 8.58
CA GLY A 66 18.81 22.79 9.00
C GLY A 66 17.66 22.66 9.99
N THR A 67 17.47 23.65 10.88
CA THR A 67 16.32 23.70 11.81
C THR A 67 15.01 23.91 11.06
N ASP A 68 14.96 24.82 10.07
CA ASP A 68 13.77 25.04 9.24
C ASP A 68 13.42 23.78 8.41
N LEU A 69 14.43 23.11 7.84
CA LEU A 69 14.23 21.84 7.12
C LEU A 69 13.68 20.73 8.01
N ALA A 70 14.13 20.65 9.27
CA ALA A 70 13.58 19.71 10.25
C ALA A 70 12.10 20.04 10.57
N GLN A 71 11.75 21.32 10.65
CA GLN A 71 10.38 21.74 10.82
C GLN A 71 9.51 21.43 9.59
N LEU A 72 10.02 21.65 8.38
CA LEU A 72 9.36 21.27 7.13
C LEU A 72 9.08 19.76 7.08
N GLU A 73 10.09 18.94 7.39
CA GLU A 73 9.95 17.47 7.48
C GLU A 73 8.86 17.07 8.46
N LYS A 74 8.91 17.62 9.67
CA LYS A 74 7.93 17.34 10.72
C LYS A 74 6.51 17.72 10.27
N THR A 75 6.34 18.88 9.64
CA THR A 75 5.04 19.36 9.16
C THR A 75 4.47 18.45 8.09
N ILE A 76 5.28 18.05 7.11
CA ILE A 76 4.84 17.12 6.06
C ILE A 76 4.41 15.78 6.69
N ARG A 77 5.26 15.21 7.55
CA ARG A 77 5.02 13.92 8.20
C ARG A 77 3.76 13.93 9.07
N SER A 78 3.60 14.95 9.92
CA SER A 78 2.41 15.08 10.77
C SER A 78 1.13 15.29 9.97
N THR A 79 1.21 16.02 8.86
CA THR A 79 0.07 16.21 7.95
C THR A 79 -0.33 14.90 7.27
N ILE A 80 0.63 14.11 6.81
CA ILE A 80 0.35 12.78 6.25
C ILE A 80 -0.30 11.92 7.33
N ALA A 81 0.28 11.84 8.52
CA ALA A 81 -0.25 11.03 9.62
C ALA A 81 -1.69 11.43 9.99
N ALA A 82 -1.99 12.73 10.08
CA ALA A 82 -3.34 13.22 10.36
C ALA A 82 -4.36 12.85 9.26
N GLN A 83 -3.93 12.78 7.99
CA GLN A 83 -4.81 12.39 6.89
C GLN A 83 -5.11 10.89 6.85
N VAL A 84 -4.18 10.04 7.30
CA VAL A 84 -4.36 8.58 7.33
C VAL A 84 -4.88 8.08 8.68
N ASN A 85 -5.12 8.99 9.63
CA ASN A 85 -5.75 8.74 10.92
C ASN A 85 -6.99 9.65 11.11
N PRO A 86 -8.00 9.53 10.24
CA PRO A 86 -9.21 10.33 10.38
C PRO A 86 -9.99 9.93 11.65
N ASP A 87 -10.83 10.85 12.13
CA ASP A 87 -11.73 10.58 13.25
C ASP A 87 -12.64 9.38 12.90
N PRO A 88 -12.73 8.34 13.74
CA PRO A 88 -13.62 7.21 13.53
C PRO A 88 -15.09 7.60 13.28
N SER A 89 -15.54 8.72 13.84
CA SER A 89 -16.89 9.25 13.61
C SER A 89 -17.13 9.72 12.17
N SER A 90 -16.06 9.95 11.41
CA SER A 90 -16.12 10.32 9.98
C SER A 90 -16.18 9.13 9.04
N PHE A 91 -16.06 7.91 9.55
CA PHE A 91 -16.11 6.71 8.71
C PHE A 91 -17.52 6.43 8.19
N PRO A 92 -17.65 5.86 6.99
CA PRO A 92 -18.93 5.35 6.53
C PRO A 92 -19.41 4.24 7.48
N GLU A 93 -20.73 4.05 7.56
CA GLU A 93 -21.36 3.02 8.41
C GLU A 93 -20.78 1.61 8.18
N LYS A 94 -20.32 1.33 6.95
CA LYS A 94 -19.67 0.07 6.58
C LYS A 94 -18.38 0.35 5.83
N LEU A 95 -17.29 -0.08 6.42
CA LEU A 95 -15.99 -0.04 5.75
C LEU A 95 -15.83 -1.25 4.82
N PRO A 96 -15.30 -1.07 3.59
CA PRO A 96 -14.99 -2.19 2.69
C PRO A 96 -14.08 -3.25 3.32
N HIS A 97 -13.23 -2.84 4.25
CA HIS A 97 -12.32 -3.70 5.01
C HIS A 97 -13.05 -4.78 5.81
N GLU A 98 -14.27 -4.48 6.32
CA GLU A 98 -15.08 -5.46 7.04
C GLU A 98 -15.54 -6.61 6.13
N GLU A 99 -16.00 -6.33 4.90
CA GLU A 99 -16.38 -7.38 3.94
C GLU A 99 -15.19 -8.26 3.57
N PHE A 100 -14.02 -7.64 3.37
CA PHE A 100 -12.76 -8.35 3.13
C PHE A 100 -12.40 -9.27 4.30
N VAL A 101 -12.49 -8.78 5.53
CA VAL A 101 -12.19 -9.55 6.74
C VAL A 101 -13.22 -10.67 6.97
N ARG A 102 -14.51 -10.44 6.69
CA ARG A 102 -15.54 -11.50 6.73
C ARG A 102 -15.24 -12.63 5.76
N TRP A 103 -14.76 -12.29 4.54
CA TRP A 103 -14.28 -13.30 3.61
C TRP A 103 -13.10 -14.08 4.20
N ILE A 104 -12.12 -13.39 4.80
CA ILE A 104 -11.02 -14.03 5.50
C ILE A 104 -11.54 -15.03 6.56
N ALA A 105 -12.49 -14.63 7.37
CA ALA A 105 -13.03 -15.45 8.46
C ALA A 105 -13.78 -16.70 7.99
N ARG A 106 -14.48 -16.61 6.85
CA ARG A 106 -15.40 -17.66 6.37
C ARG A 106 -14.73 -18.72 5.49
N MET A 107 -13.60 -18.41 4.89
CA MET A 107 -12.93 -19.34 3.98
C MET A 107 -12.08 -20.36 4.74
N PRO A 108 -12.42 -21.66 4.71
CA PRO A 108 -11.56 -22.70 5.25
C PRO A 108 -10.27 -22.79 4.43
N ARG A 109 -9.12 -22.87 5.10
CA ARG A 109 -7.83 -22.88 4.42
C ARG A 109 -6.75 -23.62 5.19
N ALA A 110 -5.84 -24.22 4.44
CA ALA A 110 -4.67 -24.93 5.01
C ALA A 110 -3.53 -23.96 5.38
N HIS A 111 -3.49 -22.77 4.78
CA HIS A 111 -2.45 -21.78 4.99
C HIS A 111 -3.04 -20.45 5.49
N PRO A 112 -2.30 -19.66 6.29
CA PRO A 112 -2.77 -18.35 6.70
C PRO A 112 -2.96 -17.42 5.49
N VAL A 113 -3.96 -16.53 5.56
CA VAL A 113 -3.97 -15.38 4.66
C VAL A 113 -2.89 -14.42 5.11
N GLU A 114 -2.09 -13.98 4.16
CA GLU A 114 -1.06 -12.98 4.38
C GLU A 114 -1.43 -11.71 3.60
N VAL A 115 -1.67 -10.64 4.33
CA VAL A 115 -2.00 -9.33 3.79
C VAL A 115 -0.78 -8.46 3.88
N PHE A 116 -0.29 -7.99 2.74
CA PHE A 116 0.79 -7.01 2.66
C PHE A 116 0.18 -5.65 2.28
N THR A 117 0.49 -4.62 3.04
CA THR A 117 0.00 -3.27 2.76
C THR A 117 1.11 -2.25 2.83
N THR A 118 1.06 -1.30 1.91
CA THR A 118 1.90 -0.09 1.93
C THR A 118 1.21 1.07 2.65
N ASN A 119 -0.06 0.89 3.06
CA ASN A 119 -0.83 1.91 3.77
C ASN A 119 -0.39 2.04 5.22
N TYR A 120 -0.36 3.27 5.71
CA TYR A 120 0.00 3.61 7.08
C TYR A 120 -1.17 3.57 8.06
N ASP A 121 -2.43 3.62 7.54
CA ASP A 121 -3.66 3.58 8.34
C ASP A 121 -3.83 2.25 9.10
N ILE A 122 -4.79 2.21 10.00
CA ILE A 122 -5.13 1.02 10.80
C ILE A 122 -6.51 0.42 10.44
N LEU A 123 -7.01 0.66 9.23
CA LEU A 123 -8.35 0.24 8.84
C LEU A 123 -8.51 -1.29 8.77
N ILE A 124 -7.48 -2.00 8.32
CA ILE A 124 -7.48 -3.47 8.29
C ILE A 124 -7.45 -4.02 9.72
N GLU A 125 -6.61 -3.48 10.61
CA GLU A 125 -6.53 -3.86 12.02
C GLU A 125 -7.89 -3.66 12.70
N THR A 126 -8.50 -2.49 12.51
CA THR A 126 -9.82 -2.16 13.06
C THR A 126 -10.89 -3.14 12.58
N ALA A 127 -10.89 -3.50 11.30
CA ALA A 127 -11.83 -4.47 10.76
C ALA A 127 -11.59 -5.89 11.28
N LEU A 128 -10.32 -6.32 11.43
CA LEU A 128 -9.97 -7.62 12.02
C LEU A 128 -10.45 -7.74 13.46
N GLU A 129 -10.28 -6.68 14.27
CA GLU A 129 -10.73 -6.62 15.65
C GLU A 129 -12.26 -6.58 15.75
N ALA A 130 -12.95 -5.80 14.93
CA ALA A 130 -14.40 -5.72 14.87
C ALA A 130 -15.04 -7.08 14.54
N GLU A 131 -14.50 -7.81 13.59
CA GLU A 131 -14.95 -9.14 13.20
C GLU A 131 -14.36 -10.28 14.06
N ARG A 132 -13.58 -9.96 15.10
CA ARG A 132 -12.93 -10.90 16.02
C ARG A 132 -12.06 -11.95 15.31
N VAL A 133 -11.39 -11.55 14.26
CA VAL A 133 -10.45 -12.39 13.51
C VAL A 133 -9.07 -12.27 14.11
N ALA A 134 -8.50 -13.41 14.51
CA ALA A 134 -7.15 -13.45 15.07
C ALA A 134 -6.12 -12.99 14.03
N ALA A 135 -5.32 -11.98 14.38
CA ALA A 135 -4.33 -11.40 13.50
C ALA A 135 -2.96 -11.31 14.17
N PHE A 136 -1.91 -11.39 13.36
CA PHE A 136 -0.53 -11.28 13.77
C PHE A 136 0.24 -10.38 12.79
N ASP A 137 0.94 -9.39 13.32
CA ASP A 137 1.64 -8.34 12.58
C ASP A 137 3.16 -8.28 12.85
N GLY A 138 3.72 -9.31 13.51
CA GLY A 138 5.14 -9.35 13.85
C GLY A 138 5.45 -8.76 15.23
N PHE A 139 4.48 -8.20 15.94
CA PHE A 139 4.66 -7.66 17.28
C PHE A 139 4.30 -8.69 18.35
N VAL A 140 5.13 -8.78 19.39
CA VAL A 140 4.97 -9.66 20.54
C VAL A 140 5.04 -8.88 21.84
N GLY A 141 4.38 -9.40 22.89
CA GLY A 141 4.30 -8.76 24.20
C GLY A 141 2.91 -8.26 24.52
N CYS A 142 2.59 -8.12 25.83
CA CYS A 142 1.23 -7.82 26.30
C CYS A 142 1.01 -6.34 26.64
N ASN A 143 2.00 -5.69 27.24
CA ASN A 143 1.85 -4.31 27.73
C ASN A 143 2.38 -3.27 26.72
N ARG A 144 3.51 -3.57 26.12
CA ARG A 144 4.19 -2.71 25.15
C ARG A 144 4.73 -3.60 24.03
N PRO A 145 3.86 -4.03 23.10
CA PRO A 145 4.27 -4.93 22.03
C PRO A 145 5.44 -4.35 21.25
N PHE A 146 6.43 -5.16 20.97
CA PHE A 146 7.61 -4.81 20.20
C PHE A 146 7.77 -5.74 18.99
N PHE A 147 8.35 -5.22 17.93
CA PHE A 147 8.63 -6.02 16.75
C PHE A 147 9.65 -7.12 17.04
N SER A 148 9.30 -8.37 16.71
CA SER A 148 10.14 -9.53 16.89
C SER A 148 10.49 -10.19 15.56
N HIS A 149 11.74 -10.06 15.15
CA HIS A 149 12.24 -10.69 13.93
C HIS A 149 12.11 -12.24 13.98
N ASP A 150 12.37 -12.83 15.13
CA ASP A 150 12.28 -14.29 15.32
C ASP A 150 10.88 -14.83 15.03
N SER A 151 9.83 -14.05 15.30
CA SER A 151 8.46 -14.44 15.02
C SER A 151 8.10 -14.52 13.52
N LEU A 152 8.93 -13.93 12.65
CA LEU A 152 8.79 -14.03 11.20
C LEU A 152 9.65 -15.14 10.60
N THR A 153 10.75 -15.48 11.26
CA THR A 153 11.79 -16.37 10.72
C THR A 153 11.75 -17.79 11.28
N ARG A 154 11.26 -17.95 12.52
CA ARG A 154 11.18 -19.24 13.22
C ARG A 154 9.75 -19.75 13.25
N PRO A 155 9.45 -20.91 12.63
CA PRO A 155 8.09 -21.47 12.60
C PRO A 155 7.49 -21.68 13.99
N GLU A 156 8.31 -22.10 14.97
CA GLU A 156 7.91 -22.31 16.36
C GLU A 156 7.52 -21.04 17.11
N SER A 157 7.97 -19.88 16.63
CA SER A 157 7.65 -18.57 17.21
C SER A 157 6.48 -17.88 16.52
N ALA A 158 6.01 -18.44 15.39
CA ALA A 158 4.91 -17.89 14.62
C ALA A 158 3.56 -18.46 15.10
N PRO A 159 2.48 -17.67 15.11
CA PRO A 159 1.14 -18.19 15.40
C PRO A 159 0.72 -19.23 14.36
N GLY A 160 -0.23 -20.09 14.73
CA GLY A 160 -0.80 -21.13 13.87
C GLY A 160 -1.47 -20.56 12.60
N THR A 161 -1.85 -21.47 11.69
CA THR A 161 -2.41 -21.15 10.37
C THR A 161 -3.78 -20.48 10.42
N ALA A 162 -4.50 -20.57 11.53
CA ALA A 162 -5.77 -19.88 11.74
C ALA A 162 -5.63 -18.36 11.89
N TRP A 163 -4.43 -17.87 12.19
CA TRP A 163 -4.19 -16.46 12.35
C TRP A 163 -3.93 -15.79 11.00
N THR A 164 -4.67 -14.72 10.71
CA THR A 164 -4.37 -13.83 9.58
C THR A 164 -3.05 -13.10 9.86
N ARG A 165 -2.24 -12.91 8.84
CA ARG A 165 -0.97 -12.20 8.96
C ARG A 165 -1.04 -10.89 8.23
N LEU A 166 -0.77 -9.80 8.94
CA LEU A 166 -0.81 -8.45 8.41
C LEU A 166 0.59 -7.83 8.43
N TRP A 167 1.10 -7.50 7.25
CA TRP A 167 2.45 -7.00 7.06
C TRP A 167 2.42 -5.57 6.51
N LYS A 168 2.72 -4.59 7.36
CA LYS A 168 2.74 -3.16 6.99
C LYS A 168 4.14 -2.79 6.51
N ILE A 169 4.38 -2.98 5.20
CA ILE A 169 5.71 -2.88 4.59
C ILE A 169 6.32 -1.47 4.74
N HIS A 170 5.50 -0.42 4.74
CA HIS A 170 5.94 0.97 4.87
C HIS A 170 5.78 1.53 6.28
N GLY A 171 5.43 0.69 7.25
CA GLY A 171 5.19 1.14 8.62
C GLY A 171 3.74 1.51 8.91
N SER A 172 3.51 2.13 10.05
CA SER A 172 2.17 2.43 10.54
C SER A 172 2.15 3.65 11.45
N ILE A 173 0.99 4.33 11.50
CA ILE A 173 0.75 5.46 12.40
C ILE A 173 0.72 5.05 13.88
N ASN A 174 0.63 3.76 14.19
CA ASN A 174 0.67 3.23 15.55
C ASN A 174 2.03 2.61 15.92
N TRP A 175 3.08 2.83 15.12
CA TRP A 175 4.44 2.39 15.43
C TRP A 175 5.29 3.55 15.95
N ARG A 176 6.15 3.26 16.90
CA ARG A 176 7.11 4.23 17.44
C ARG A 176 8.46 3.58 17.69
N LEU A 177 9.54 4.30 17.36
CA LEU A 177 10.88 3.92 17.76
C LEU A 177 11.10 4.22 19.24
N ASP A 178 11.49 3.22 20.00
CA ASP A 178 11.75 3.32 21.43
C ASP A 178 13.19 2.86 21.74
N THR A 179 13.81 3.49 22.71
CA THR A 179 15.15 3.12 23.16
C THR A 179 15.09 2.54 24.57
N VAL A 180 15.33 1.25 24.69
CA VAL A 180 15.36 0.54 25.97
C VAL A 180 16.75 -0.01 26.23
N LYS A 181 17.34 0.41 27.34
CA LYS A 181 18.72 0.01 27.73
C LYS A 181 19.74 0.20 26.59
N GLY A 182 19.65 1.33 25.89
CA GLY A 182 20.57 1.68 24.78
C GLY A 182 20.31 0.93 23.46
N ARG A 183 19.27 0.09 23.36
CA ARG A 183 18.88 -0.59 22.12
C ARG A 183 17.60 -0.01 21.55
N GLN A 184 17.64 0.34 20.29
CA GLN A 184 16.45 0.78 19.57
C GLN A 184 15.58 -0.40 19.19
N ARG A 185 14.28 -0.24 19.35
CA ARG A 185 13.25 -1.19 18.89
C ARG A 185 11.99 -0.45 18.46
N VAL A 186 11.29 -0.99 17.49
CA VAL A 186 9.95 -0.50 17.12
C VAL A 186 8.92 -1.14 18.05
N VAL A 187 8.08 -0.31 18.65
CA VAL A 187 6.97 -0.70 19.52
C VAL A 187 5.64 -0.28 18.92
N ARG A 188 4.59 -1.02 19.21
CA ARG A 188 3.23 -0.63 18.85
C ARG A 188 2.62 0.18 19.99
N THR A 189 1.97 1.28 19.63
CA THR A 189 1.31 2.23 20.54
C THR A 189 -0.08 2.56 20.00
N ASP A 190 -0.80 3.44 20.66
CA ASP A 190 -1.96 4.07 20.06
C ASP A 190 -1.55 4.89 18.84
N PRO A 191 -2.43 5.05 17.82
CA PRO A 191 -2.15 5.88 16.65
C PRO A 191 -1.78 7.31 17.05
N HIS A 192 -0.76 7.87 16.42
CA HIS A 192 -0.28 9.21 16.69
C HIS A 192 0.32 9.87 15.43
N ASN A 193 0.36 11.21 15.40
CA ASN A 193 0.83 11.99 14.25
C ASN A 193 2.36 11.95 14.04
N GLU A 194 3.08 11.18 14.84
CA GLU A 194 4.53 10.97 14.75
C GLU A 194 4.89 9.51 14.48
N GLY A 195 3.97 8.72 13.87
CA GLY A 195 4.17 7.31 13.57
C GLY A 195 5.43 7.03 12.75
N GLU A 196 6.05 5.88 13.01
CA GLU A 196 7.16 5.39 12.21
C GLU A 196 6.64 4.96 10.84
N MET A 197 6.95 5.77 9.85
CA MET A 197 6.57 5.56 8.45
C MET A 197 7.82 5.57 7.58
N ILE A 198 7.99 4.54 6.79
CA ILE A 198 8.89 4.63 5.63
C ILE A 198 8.06 5.19 4.47
N LEU A 199 8.47 6.35 4.05
CA LEU A 199 7.91 6.93 2.85
C LEU A 199 8.69 6.42 1.64
N PRO A 200 8.03 6.10 0.53
CA PRO A 200 8.68 5.68 -0.69
C PRO A 200 9.74 6.72 -1.10
N SER A 201 11.01 6.37 -1.04
CA SER A 201 12.10 7.25 -1.48
C SER A 201 13.18 6.46 -2.18
N HIS A 202 13.85 7.06 -3.14
CA HIS A 202 15.02 6.49 -3.83
C HIS A 202 16.18 6.14 -2.89
N TYR A 203 16.16 6.59 -1.62
CA TYR A 203 17.14 6.32 -0.57
C TYR A 203 16.70 5.23 0.43
N LYS A 204 15.74 4.42 0.07
CA LYS A 204 15.26 3.28 0.88
C LYS A 204 16.34 2.31 1.32
N TYR A 205 17.52 2.32 0.68
CA TYR A 205 18.56 1.34 0.94
C TYR A 205 19.02 1.34 2.40
N ASP A 206 19.08 2.49 3.06
CA ASP A 206 19.51 2.57 4.46
C ASP A 206 18.35 2.41 5.45
N GLU A 207 17.14 2.90 5.12
CA GLU A 207 15.96 2.78 5.99
C GLU A 207 15.30 1.42 5.86
N SER A 208 15.19 0.85 4.64
CA SER A 208 14.62 -0.47 4.40
C SER A 208 15.48 -1.61 4.99
N ARG A 209 16.76 -1.38 5.25
CA ARG A 209 17.63 -2.32 5.98
C ARG A 209 17.37 -2.35 7.49
N LYS A 210 16.66 -1.36 8.03
CA LYS A 210 16.31 -1.33 9.45
C LYS A 210 15.13 -2.24 9.71
N GLN A 211 15.14 -2.93 10.86
CA GLN A 211 13.99 -3.67 11.34
C GLN A 211 12.88 -2.69 11.75
N PRO A 212 11.61 -2.95 11.42
CA PRO A 212 11.02 -4.20 10.87
C PRO A 212 11.03 -4.35 9.35
N TYR A 213 11.35 -3.32 8.59
CA TYR A 213 11.08 -3.20 7.15
C TYR A 213 11.76 -4.26 6.30
N SER A 214 13.08 -4.49 6.51
CA SER A 214 13.80 -5.57 5.80
C SER A 214 13.16 -6.94 6.04
N ALA A 215 12.76 -7.22 7.28
CA ALA A 215 12.11 -8.47 7.61
C ALA A 215 10.74 -8.65 6.93
N LEU A 216 10.00 -7.55 6.74
CA LEU A 216 8.70 -7.57 6.07
C LEU A 216 8.83 -7.75 4.55
N LEU A 217 9.85 -7.14 3.92
CA LEU A 217 10.19 -7.38 2.52
C LEU A 217 10.69 -8.83 2.30
N ASP A 218 11.57 -9.32 3.19
CA ASP A 218 12.01 -10.72 3.17
C ASP A 218 10.81 -11.69 3.34
N ARG A 219 9.78 -11.28 4.12
CA ARG A 219 8.56 -12.07 4.26
C ARG A 219 7.79 -12.14 2.95
N LEU A 220 7.65 -11.05 2.22
CA LEU A 220 7.02 -11.03 0.90
C LEU A 220 7.75 -11.95 -0.07
N THR A 221 9.08 -11.86 -0.11
CA THR A 221 9.93 -12.77 -0.91
C THR A 221 9.65 -14.22 -0.59
N ARG A 222 9.68 -14.60 0.70
CA ARG A 222 9.42 -15.99 1.13
C ARG A 222 8.02 -16.49 0.82
N VAL A 223 7.02 -15.61 0.81
CA VAL A 223 5.65 -15.98 0.41
C VAL A 223 5.59 -16.29 -1.07
N LEU A 224 6.22 -15.46 -1.90
CA LEU A 224 6.27 -15.63 -3.35
C LEU A 224 7.16 -16.81 -3.78
N GLU A 225 8.10 -17.22 -2.95
CA GLU A 225 8.93 -18.41 -3.19
C GLU A 225 8.22 -19.74 -2.93
N ARG A 226 7.01 -19.73 -2.35
CA ARG A 226 6.23 -20.95 -2.15
C ARG A 226 5.69 -21.47 -3.48
N ASP A 227 5.69 -22.79 -3.61
CA ASP A 227 4.98 -23.42 -4.70
C ASP A 227 3.48 -23.08 -4.59
N ASP A 228 2.84 -22.79 -5.74
CA ASP A 228 1.42 -22.43 -5.85
C ASP A 228 0.99 -21.14 -5.11
N ALA A 229 1.93 -20.24 -4.83
CA ALA A 229 1.59 -18.94 -4.27
C ALA A 229 0.76 -18.11 -5.27
N ILE A 230 -0.30 -17.48 -4.76
CA ILE A 230 -1.11 -16.51 -5.53
C ILE A 230 -1.08 -15.18 -4.79
N LEU A 231 -0.63 -14.12 -5.48
CA LEU A 231 -0.65 -12.75 -4.99
C LEU A 231 -1.72 -11.95 -5.73
N PHE A 232 -2.75 -11.50 -5.02
CA PHE A 232 -3.66 -10.48 -5.53
C PHE A 232 -3.15 -9.10 -5.12
N VAL A 233 -3.00 -8.21 -6.08
CA VAL A 233 -2.54 -6.82 -5.88
C VAL A 233 -3.69 -5.89 -6.21
N CYS A 234 -4.11 -5.07 -5.25
CA CYS A 234 -5.19 -4.10 -5.43
C CYS A 234 -4.77 -2.72 -4.88
N GLY A 235 -4.99 -1.66 -5.65
CA GLY A 235 -4.65 -0.29 -5.25
C GLY A 235 -3.15 0.02 -5.23
N TYR A 236 -2.30 -0.81 -5.82
CA TYR A 236 -0.87 -0.59 -5.91
C TYR A 236 -0.48 -0.14 -7.32
N SER A 237 0.27 0.97 -7.39
CA SER A 237 0.61 1.65 -8.66
C SER A 237 1.87 1.11 -9.36
N PHE A 238 2.54 0.13 -8.79
CA PHE A 238 3.85 -0.37 -9.27
C PHE A 238 4.93 0.72 -9.38
N SER A 239 4.89 1.71 -8.49
CA SER A 239 5.86 2.80 -8.42
C SER A 239 7.00 2.57 -7.41
N ASP A 240 6.97 1.48 -6.64
CA ASP A 240 7.99 1.13 -5.67
C ASP A 240 8.94 0.06 -6.25
N ASP A 241 10.16 0.46 -6.62
CA ASP A 241 11.13 -0.40 -7.27
C ASP A 241 11.55 -1.62 -6.43
N HIS A 242 11.56 -1.49 -5.09
CA HIS A 242 11.94 -2.62 -4.21
C HIS A 242 10.87 -3.69 -4.16
N ILE A 243 9.60 -3.29 -4.06
CA ILE A 243 8.47 -4.21 -4.09
C ILE A 243 8.34 -4.81 -5.50
N ASN A 244 8.51 -3.99 -6.54
CA ASN A 244 8.50 -4.43 -7.93
C ASN A 244 9.59 -5.47 -8.19
N ALA A 245 10.82 -5.22 -7.73
CA ALA A 245 11.92 -6.18 -7.87
C ALA A 245 11.57 -7.53 -7.24
N ILE A 246 11.05 -7.55 -6.01
CA ILE A 246 10.65 -8.78 -5.32
C ILE A 246 9.59 -9.54 -6.12
N ILE A 247 8.57 -8.85 -6.63
CA ILE A 247 7.48 -9.46 -7.41
C ILE A 247 8.01 -10.01 -8.73
N PHE A 248 8.78 -9.22 -9.48
CA PHE A 248 9.24 -9.61 -10.81
C PHE A 248 10.35 -10.67 -10.75
N ASP A 249 11.26 -10.61 -9.79
CA ASP A 249 12.26 -11.65 -9.58
C ASP A 249 11.61 -13.00 -9.21
N ALA A 250 10.54 -12.99 -8.41
CA ALA A 250 9.79 -14.18 -8.10
C ALA A 250 9.09 -14.79 -9.34
N LEU A 251 8.58 -13.93 -10.25
CA LEU A 251 7.96 -14.38 -11.51
C LEU A 251 8.98 -14.99 -12.48
N GLU A 252 10.24 -14.50 -12.46
CA GLU A 252 11.33 -15.05 -13.28
C GLU A 252 11.89 -16.36 -12.72
N ALA A 253 11.75 -16.58 -11.41
CA ALA A 253 12.28 -17.77 -10.75
C ALA A 253 11.57 -19.04 -11.23
N LYS A 254 12.21 -20.22 -11.01
CA LYS A 254 11.64 -21.54 -11.36
C LYS A 254 10.36 -21.85 -10.56
N ARG A 255 10.22 -21.33 -9.36
CA ARG A 255 8.98 -21.35 -8.58
C ARG A 255 8.04 -20.35 -9.22
N ARG A 256 6.84 -20.75 -9.52
CA ARG A 256 5.91 -20.00 -10.39
C ARG A 256 4.74 -19.42 -9.57
N PRO A 257 4.95 -18.38 -8.76
CA PRO A 257 3.81 -17.70 -8.17
C PRO A 257 2.93 -17.13 -9.30
N HIS A 258 1.64 -17.02 -9.02
CA HIS A 258 0.73 -16.27 -9.89
C HIS A 258 0.48 -14.90 -9.27
N VAL A 259 0.57 -13.86 -10.08
CA VAL A 259 0.28 -12.48 -9.66
C VAL A 259 -0.89 -11.95 -10.45
N VAL A 260 -1.92 -11.47 -9.75
CA VAL A 260 -3.11 -10.85 -10.34
C VAL A 260 -3.15 -9.39 -9.88
N ALA A 261 -2.77 -8.47 -10.77
CA ALA A 261 -2.78 -7.04 -10.53
C ALA A 261 -4.12 -6.45 -10.98
N LEU A 262 -4.94 -6.05 -10.01
CA LEU A 262 -6.23 -5.40 -10.19
C LEU A 262 -6.01 -3.88 -10.23
N GLN A 263 -6.18 -3.26 -11.38
CA GLN A 263 -5.88 -1.86 -11.62
C GLN A 263 -7.16 -1.02 -11.72
N TYR A 264 -7.15 0.16 -11.09
CA TYR A 264 -8.25 1.12 -11.14
C TYR A 264 -8.42 1.77 -12.52
N ALA A 265 -7.33 1.88 -13.27
CA ALA A 265 -7.29 2.33 -14.66
C ALA A 265 -6.60 1.28 -15.53
N ASP A 266 -6.87 1.28 -16.82
CA ASP A 266 -6.16 0.40 -17.74
C ASP A 266 -4.65 0.70 -17.67
N PRO A 267 -3.78 -0.32 -17.57
CA PRO A 267 -2.34 -0.10 -17.57
C PRO A 267 -1.91 0.60 -18.88
N ALA A 268 -1.17 1.70 -18.74
CA ALA A 268 -0.60 2.36 -19.92
C ALA A 268 0.34 1.39 -20.66
N GLU A 269 0.33 1.41 -21.97
CA GLU A 269 1.12 0.47 -22.82
C GLU A 269 2.62 0.53 -22.52
N ASP A 270 3.13 1.71 -22.17
CA ASP A 270 4.53 1.98 -21.82
C ASP A 270 4.84 1.79 -20.32
N SER A 271 3.86 1.33 -19.53
CA SER A 271 4.07 1.10 -18.11
C SER A 271 4.88 -0.17 -17.85
N VAL A 272 5.69 -0.15 -16.77
CA VAL A 272 6.45 -1.32 -16.31
C VAL A 272 5.54 -2.53 -16.12
N LEU A 273 4.32 -2.34 -15.59
CA LEU A 273 3.37 -3.41 -15.39
C LEU A 273 2.92 -4.04 -16.71
N ALA A 274 2.59 -3.23 -17.72
CA ALA A 274 2.16 -3.73 -19.04
C ALA A 274 3.29 -4.49 -19.76
N GLU A 275 4.50 -3.94 -19.75
CA GLU A 275 5.69 -4.60 -20.30
C GLU A 275 5.92 -5.98 -19.65
N ARG A 276 5.87 -6.04 -18.32
CA ARG A 276 6.09 -7.29 -17.58
C ARG A 276 4.95 -8.29 -17.80
N ALA A 277 3.69 -7.82 -17.84
CA ALA A 277 2.54 -8.68 -18.08
C ALA A 277 2.49 -9.25 -19.51
N ALA A 278 3.05 -8.56 -20.49
CA ALA A 278 3.24 -9.10 -21.85
C ALA A 278 4.30 -10.21 -21.89
N ARG A 279 5.27 -10.17 -20.97
CA ARG A 279 6.40 -11.13 -20.92
C ARG A 279 6.10 -12.34 -20.03
N PHE A 280 5.47 -12.14 -18.86
CA PHE A 280 5.24 -13.19 -17.87
C PHE A 280 3.84 -13.78 -17.96
N LEU A 281 3.74 -15.06 -18.32
CA LEU A 281 2.45 -15.76 -18.47
C LEU A 281 1.70 -15.94 -17.14
N ASN A 282 2.39 -15.86 -16.03
CA ASN A 282 1.87 -15.96 -14.65
C ASN A 282 1.63 -14.59 -13.99
N LEU A 283 1.70 -13.49 -14.76
CA LEU A 283 1.30 -12.16 -14.37
C LEU A 283 0.07 -11.75 -15.17
N MET A 284 -1.03 -11.46 -14.48
CA MET A 284 -2.22 -10.86 -15.06
C MET A 284 -2.28 -9.39 -14.63
N ALA A 285 -2.44 -8.46 -15.59
CA ALA A 285 -2.67 -7.05 -15.31
C ALA A 285 -4.06 -6.67 -15.82
N LEU A 286 -5.02 -6.50 -14.90
CA LEU A 286 -6.45 -6.41 -15.20
C LEU A 286 -6.93 -4.98 -14.93
N GLY A 287 -7.16 -4.21 -16.00
CA GLY A 287 -7.76 -2.88 -15.97
C GLY A 287 -9.27 -2.91 -16.20
N PRO A 288 -9.93 -1.75 -16.14
CA PRO A 288 -11.38 -1.63 -16.32
C PRO A 288 -11.90 -2.12 -17.69
N ARG A 289 -11.22 -1.81 -18.78
CA ARG A 289 -11.68 -2.11 -20.13
C ARG A 289 -10.90 -3.22 -20.82
N ALA A 290 -9.64 -3.38 -20.43
CA ALA A 290 -8.72 -4.34 -21.01
C ALA A 290 -7.72 -4.87 -19.99
N GLY A 291 -7.03 -5.96 -20.34
CA GLY A 291 -5.97 -6.49 -19.49
C GLY A 291 -5.11 -7.50 -20.20
N HIS A 292 -3.96 -7.78 -19.58
CA HIS A 292 -3.05 -8.82 -20.01
C HIS A 292 -3.37 -10.13 -19.28
N ILE A 293 -3.61 -11.18 -20.03
CA ILE A 293 -3.76 -12.55 -19.53
C ILE A 293 -2.91 -13.48 -20.40
N GLY A 294 -1.99 -14.23 -19.77
CA GLY A 294 -1.11 -15.15 -20.48
C GLY A 294 -0.24 -14.44 -21.53
N GLY A 295 0.23 -13.23 -21.25
CA GLY A 295 1.06 -12.42 -22.13
C GLY A 295 0.29 -11.71 -23.26
N ARG A 296 -1.03 -11.80 -23.33
CA ARG A 296 -1.84 -11.21 -24.39
C ARG A 296 -2.76 -10.11 -23.84
N LEU A 297 -2.70 -8.96 -24.48
CA LEU A 297 -3.64 -7.86 -24.24
C LEU A 297 -4.97 -8.15 -24.94
N GLY A 298 -6.08 -7.93 -24.25
CA GLY A 298 -7.43 -8.06 -24.80
C GLY A 298 -8.45 -7.23 -24.04
N ALA A 299 -9.50 -6.81 -24.73
CA ALA A 299 -10.65 -6.16 -24.13
C ALA A 299 -11.62 -7.20 -23.52
N TRP A 300 -12.35 -6.79 -22.49
CA TRP A 300 -13.30 -7.65 -21.80
C TRP A 300 -14.54 -7.92 -22.64
N ARG A 301 -14.95 -9.21 -22.70
CA ARG A 301 -16.23 -9.65 -23.23
C ARG A 301 -16.77 -10.82 -22.44
N LEU A 302 -18.01 -10.72 -21.98
CA LEU A 302 -18.76 -11.86 -21.47
C LEU A 302 -19.36 -12.64 -22.65
N GLN A 303 -19.10 -13.93 -22.71
CA GLN A 303 -19.71 -14.81 -23.74
C GLN A 303 -21.21 -15.02 -23.51
N GLU A 304 -21.62 -15.07 -22.23
CA GLU A 304 -23.02 -15.18 -21.82
C GLU A 304 -23.31 -14.14 -20.76
N VAL A 305 -24.34 -13.35 -20.96
CA VAL A 305 -24.84 -12.41 -19.97
C VAL A 305 -25.65 -13.20 -18.93
N ARG A 306 -24.99 -13.65 -17.87
CA ARG A 306 -25.65 -14.28 -16.72
C ARG A 306 -25.80 -13.25 -15.60
N SER A 307 -27.02 -13.12 -15.09
CA SER A 307 -27.26 -12.40 -13.85
C SER A 307 -26.86 -13.31 -12.67
N ALA A 308 -25.67 -13.06 -12.13
CA ALA A 308 -25.22 -13.66 -10.88
C ALA A 308 -24.66 -12.55 -10.00
N ALA A 309 -25.04 -12.53 -8.72
CA ALA A 309 -24.62 -11.50 -7.78
C ALA A 309 -23.10 -11.29 -7.73
N GLN A 310 -22.31 -12.36 -7.94
CA GLN A 310 -20.86 -12.29 -8.01
C GLN A 310 -20.39 -11.52 -9.25
N ILE A 311 -21.01 -11.73 -10.41
CA ILE A 311 -20.65 -11.06 -11.66
C ILE A 311 -20.98 -9.58 -11.56
N GLU A 312 -22.15 -9.22 -11.01
CA GLU A 312 -22.58 -7.82 -10.83
C GLU A 312 -21.62 -7.00 -9.93
N GLN A 313 -20.97 -7.65 -8.96
CA GLN A 313 -19.95 -7.00 -8.13
C GLN A 313 -18.63 -6.81 -8.88
N ALA A 314 -18.30 -7.69 -9.80
CA ALA A 314 -17.03 -7.71 -10.51
C ALA A 314 -17.06 -6.98 -11.85
N PHE A 315 -18.20 -6.99 -12.54
CA PHE A 315 -18.31 -6.55 -13.92
C PHE A 315 -19.63 -5.81 -14.19
N GLN A 316 -19.54 -4.64 -14.81
CA GLN A 316 -20.68 -3.85 -15.26
C GLN A 316 -20.75 -3.89 -16.77
N LEU A 317 -21.86 -4.45 -17.31
CA LEU A 317 -22.11 -4.45 -18.75
C LEU A 317 -22.34 -3.04 -19.27
N ASP A 318 -21.88 -2.78 -20.49
CA ASP A 318 -22.25 -1.58 -21.23
C ASP A 318 -23.75 -1.63 -21.57
N PRO A 319 -24.45 -0.50 -21.55
CA PRO A 319 -25.84 -0.46 -21.96
C PRO A 319 -25.99 -0.91 -23.43
N ALA A 320 -26.96 -1.79 -23.69
CA ALA A 320 -27.33 -2.13 -25.06
C ALA A 320 -28.08 -0.97 -25.71
N GLU A 321 -27.85 -0.71 -27.00
CA GLU A 321 -28.68 0.18 -27.77
C GLU A 321 -30.12 -0.39 -27.91
N GLU A 322 -31.14 0.49 -28.05
CA GLU A 322 -32.53 0.06 -28.12
C GLU A 322 -32.71 -0.92 -29.30
N GLY A 323 -33.06 -2.17 -29.00
CA GLY A 323 -33.27 -3.24 -29.98
C GLY A 323 -32.09 -4.17 -30.24
N GLU A 324 -30.91 -3.91 -29.65
CA GLU A 324 -29.73 -4.79 -29.76
C GLU A 324 -29.61 -5.71 -28.53
N GLN A 325 -29.11 -6.93 -28.78
CA GLN A 325 -28.71 -7.79 -27.67
C GLN A 325 -27.37 -7.25 -27.04
N PRO A 326 -27.22 -7.31 -25.71
CA PRO A 326 -25.98 -6.88 -25.06
C PRO A 326 -24.78 -7.61 -25.68
N ILE A 327 -23.81 -6.85 -26.17
CA ILE A 327 -22.59 -7.38 -26.85
C ILE A 327 -21.63 -8.06 -25.84
N GLY A 328 -21.95 -8.02 -24.56
CA GLY A 328 -21.12 -8.59 -23.50
C GLY A 328 -19.87 -7.76 -23.16
N SER A 329 -19.66 -6.58 -23.80
CA SER A 329 -18.63 -5.63 -23.41
C SER A 329 -18.99 -4.93 -22.10
N GLY A 330 -18.00 -4.44 -21.37
CA GLY A 330 -18.25 -3.76 -20.10
C GLY A 330 -16.99 -3.40 -19.35
N THR A 331 -17.19 -3.06 -18.08
CA THR A 331 -16.15 -2.56 -17.18
C THR A 331 -15.90 -3.55 -16.05
N LEU A 332 -14.64 -4.01 -15.90
CA LEU A 332 -14.18 -4.75 -14.72
C LEU A 332 -14.02 -3.78 -13.56
N LEU A 333 -14.68 -4.05 -12.44
CA LEU A 333 -14.74 -3.15 -11.28
C LEU A 333 -13.74 -3.50 -10.17
N LEU A 334 -13.04 -4.62 -10.28
CA LEU A 334 -12.21 -5.18 -9.20
C LEU A 334 -10.94 -4.37 -8.89
N GLY A 335 -10.59 -3.38 -9.70
CA GLY A 335 -9.53 -2.42 -9.38
C GLY A 335 -9.90 -1.47 -8.23
N ASP A 336 -11.18 -1.32 -7.92
CA ASP A 336 -11.68 -0.64 -6.72
C ASP A 336 -11.72 -1.64 -5.55
N PHE A 337 -11.04 -1.31 -4.44
CA PHE A 337 -10.97 -2.19 -3.28
C PHE A 337 -12.36 -2.49 -2.68
N ALA A 338 -13.28 -1.52 -2.68
CA ALA A 338 -14.63 -1.75 -2.16
C ALA A 338 -15.39 -2.79 -3.01
N ARG A 339 -15.24 -2.74 -4.34
CA ARG A 339 -15.81 -3.72 -5.25
C ARG A 339 -15.13 -5.08 -5.12
N PHE A 340 -13.81 -5.11 -4.98
CA PHE A 340 -13.08 -6.35 -4.74
C PHE A 340 -13.50 -7.03 -3.43
N ALA A 341 -13.60 -6.28 -2.34
CA ALA A 341 -14.07 -6.79 -1.05
C ALA A 341 -15.51 -7.33 -1.13
N ALA A 342 -16.42 -6.61 -1.79
CA ALA A 342 -17.81 -7.04 -2.00
C ALA A 342 -17.88 -8.31 -2.86
N PHE A 343 -17.08 -8.42 -3.91
CA PHE A 343 -16.97 -9.63 -4.73
C PHE A 343 -16.50 -10.83 -3.89
N LEU A 344 -15.44 -10.67 -3.10
CA LEU A 344 -14.96 -11.73 -2.20
C LEU A 344 -16.04 -12.14 -1.18
N GLY A 345 -16.75 -11.16 -0.60
CA GLY A 345 -17.87 -11.40 0.30
C GLY A 345 -19.01 -12.19 -0.34
N ALA A 346 -19.31 -11.90 -1.62
CA ALA A 346 -20.33 -12.63 -2.37
C ALA A 346 -19.96 -14.10 -2.63
N LEU A 347 -18.67 -14.42 -2.77
CA LEU A 347 -18.21 -15.81 -2.93
C LEU A 347 -18.44 -16.69 -1.69
N THR A 348 -18.64 -16.08 -0.52
CA THR A 348 -18.82 -16.81 0.75
C THR A 348 -20.28 -16.86 1.22
N ARG A 349 -21.22 -16.26 0.49
CA ARG A 349 -22.65 -16.36 0.80
C ARG A 349 -23.16 -17.69 0.27
N PRO A 350 -23.90 -18.48 1.07
CA PRO A 350 -24.62 -19.62 0.53
C PRO A 350 -25.58 -19.14 -0.56
N ALA A 351 -25.67 -19.93 -1.64
CA ALA A 351 -26.56 -19.68 -2.77
C ALA A 351 -28.04 -19.70 -2.35
#